data_de4799c708d6e17eee8742321d1e4a74
#
_entry.id   de4799c708d6e17eee8742321d1e4a74
#
_cell.length_a   1.000
_cell.length_b   1.000
_cell.length_c   1.000
_cell.angle_alpha   90.00
_cell.angle_beta   90.00
_cell.angle_gamma   90.00
#
_symmetry.space_group_name_H-M   'P 1'
#
loop_
_entity.id
_entity.type
_entity.pdbx_description
1 polymer ?
#
loop_
_entity_poly.entity_id
_entity_poly.type
_entity_poly.pdbx_seq_one_letter_code
_entity_poly.pdbx_strand_id
1 'polypeptide(L)'
;LRYLVRCGGASTENPPCARKAWIFTDNYILCLGAGIEADSTLAVTTAIEQCYKRDNLYFLSPDGNWQVLTGSDTQNQTSEVRYFHHHTGYIAWNEKLNVTATTEKRTGQWHDIMQMYPRENVSGEVIQLCLNHGTAPKNASYQYLILPDSDRRQTALFDRHSIRVLHNDRSLQAVVLENGTCWMATSRPATLKLPDETIVEVLTPGIYKIAPSKNGNYTALWTSPSRQHPQAELHIGKKQLILTDTY
;
A
#
# COMPACT_ATOMS: atom_id res chain seq x y z
N LEU A 1 -13.24 0.64 -3.38
CA LEU A 1 -13.64 1.32 -2.13
C LEU A 1 -13.21 2.78 -2.21
N ARG A 2 -14.17 3.70 -2.16
CA ARG A 2 -13.89 5.14 -2.13
C ARG A 2 -13.84 5.55 -0.66
N TYR A 3 -12.66 5.61 -0.04
CA TYR A 3 -12.52 6.21 1.27
C TYR A 3 -12.40 7.72 1.12
N LEU A 4 -13.43 8.44 1.60
CA LEU A 4 -13.34 9.86 1.90
C LEU A 4 -12.65 10.00 3.26
N VAL A 5 -11.37 10.35 3.27
CA VAL A 5 -10.74 10.83 4.50
C VAL A 5 -11.14 12.29 4.65
N ARG A 6 -12.10 12.58 5.53
CA ARG A 6 -12.33 13.94 6.02
C ARG A 6 -11.20 14.26 7.01
N CYS A 7 -10.20 14.99 6.56
CA CYS A 7 -9.31 15.69 7.46
C CYS A 7 -10.10 16.86 8.08
N GLY A 8 -10.23 16.86 9.41
CA GLY A 8 -10.95 17.90 10.12
C GLY A 8 -10.32 19.28 9.88
N GLY A 9 -11.12 20.30 9.60
CA GLY A 9 -10.78 21.70 9.72
C GLY A 9 -10.81 22.59 8.49
N ALA A 10 -10.93 22.08 7.27
CA ALA A 10 -11.21 22.90 6.09
C ALA A 10 -12.16 22.14 5.18
N SER A 11 -13.31 22.73 4.86
CA SER A 11 -14.15 22.26 3.76
C SER A 11 -13.42 22.55 2.46
N THR A 12 -12.64 21.60 1.98
CA THR A 12 -12.14 21.65 0.61
C THR A 12 -13.24 21.14 -0.29
N GLU A 13 -13.62 21.89 -1.31
CA GLU A 13 -14.59 21.43 -2.32
C GLU A 13 -14.18 20.13 -2.98
N ASN A 14 -12.87 19.83 -3.01
CA ASN A 14 -12.27 18.63 -3.57
C ASN A 14 -11.34 17.94 -2.53
N PRO A 15 -11.86 17.03 -1.70
CA PRO A 15 -11.03 16.30 -0.77
C PRO A 15 -10.03 15.40 -1.50
N PRO A 16 -8.85 15.12 -0.90
CA PRO A 16 -7.90 14.17 -1.46
C PRO A 16 -8.57 12.83 -1.77
N CYS A 17 -8.31 12.28 -2.96
CA CYS A 17 -8.78 10.96 -3.34
C CYS A 17 -7.60 10.04 -3.65
N ALA A 18 -7.82 8.74 -3.39
CA ALA A 18 -6.89 7.67 -3.74
C ALA A 18 -7.64 6.34 -3.90
N ARG A 19 -7.08 5.43 -4.66
CA ARG A 19 -7.41 4.00 -4.64
C ARG A 19 -6.36 3.28 -3.83
N LYS A 20 -6.78 2.43 -2.91
CA LYS A 20 -5.88 1.67 -2.05
C LYS A 20 -6.25 0.20 -2.09
N ALA A 21 -5.25 -0.68 -2.15
CA ALA A 21 -5.40 -2.10 -1.99
C ALA A 21 -4.36 -2.63 -1.00
N TRP A 22 -4.78 -3.60 -0.19
CA TRP A 22 -3.93 -4.33 0.73
C TRP A 22 -4.06 -5.82 0.43
N ILE A 23 -2.94 -6.49 0.24
CA ILE A 23 -2.87 -7.92 0.01
C ILE A 23 -2.14 -8.53 1.20
N PHE A 24 -2.89 -9.27 2.00
CA PHE A 24 -2.37 -9.98 3.18
C PHE A 24 -1.91 -11.36 2.75
N THR A 25 -0.67 -11.69 3.11
CA THR A 25 -0.09 -13.04 2.97
C THR A 25 0.36 -13.53 4.34
N ASP A 26 0.89 -14.74 4.41
CA ASP A 26 1.39 -15.30 5.68
C ASP A 26 2.62 -14.54 6.21
N ASN A 27 3.42 -13.93 5.32
CA ASN A 27 4.73 -13.35 5.67
C ASN A 27 4.81 -11.84 5.50
N TYR A 28 3.88 -11.21 4.78
CA TYR A 28 3.91 -9.77 4.51
C TYR A 28 2.54 -9.21 4.14
N ILE A 29 2.43 -7.90 4.25
CA ILE A 29 1.29 -7.13 3.75
C ILE A 29 1.81 -6.23 2.63
N LEU A 30 1.30 -6.44 1.40
CA LEU A 30 1.57 -5.53 0.29
C LEU A 30 0.52 -4.42 0.28
N CYS A 31 0.97 -3.19 0.23
CA CYS A 31 0.15 -1.98 0.22
C CYS A 31 0.34 -1.22 -1.09
N LEU A 32 -0.72 -1.06 -1.84
CA LEU A 32 -0.76 -0.32 -3.09
C LEU A 32 -1.65 0.92 -2.96
N GLY A 33 -1.23 2.02 -3.54
CA GLY A 33 -2.03 3.23 -3.67
C GLY A 33 -1.83 3.88 -5.02
N ALA A 34 -2.92 4.35 -5.62
CA ALA A 34 -2.88 4.96 -6.94
C ALA A 34 -3.99 6.02 -7.13
N GLY A 35 -3.85 6.82 -8.17
CA GLY A 35 -4.80 7.90 -8.45
C GLY A 35 -4.88 8.90 -7.30
N ILE A 36 -3.75 9.13 -6.61
CA ILE A 36 -3.69 10.12 -5.54
C ILE A 36 -3.76 11.49 -6.17
N GLU A 37 -4.81 12.19 -5.83
CA GLU A 37 -5.12 13.50 -6.38
C GLU A 37 -5.65 14.41 -5.27
N ALA A 38 -5.19 15.64 -5.27
CA ALA A 38 -5.66 16.66 -4.35
C ALA A 38 -5.55 18.04 -5.00
N ASP A 39 -6.47 18.92 -4.63
CA ASP A 39 -6.42 20.35 -4.90
C ASP A 39 -6.12 21.08 -3.59
N SER A 40 -4.88 20.98 -3.13
CA SER A 40 -4.48 21.51 -1.83
C SER A 40 -3.12 22.19 -1.92
N THR A 41 -2.96 23.29 -1.22
CA THR A 41 -1.67 23.94 -0.99
C THR A 41 -0.83 23.21 0.06
N LEU A 42 -1.43 22.28 0.80
CA LEU A 42 -0.75 21.45 1.78
C LEU A 42 -0.13 20.23 1.11
N ALA A 43 0.99 19.76 1.67
CA ALA A 43 1.62 18.53 1.24
C ALA A 43 0.71 17.33 1.51
N VAL A 44 0.62 16.43 0.52
CA VAL A 44 -0.11 15.18 0.63
C VAL A 44 0.87 14.05 0.92
N THR A 45 0.60 13.30 1.97
CA THR A 45 1.46 12.19 2.39
C THR A 45 0.66 10.90 2.60
N THR A 46 1.32 9.76 2.49
CA THR A 46 0.83 8.47 2.95
C THR A 46 1.68 7.99 4.10
N ALA A 47 1.10 7.87 5.30
CA ALA A 47 1.80 7.26 6.41
C ALA A 47 1.94 5.75 6.17
N ILE A 48 3.18 5.25 6.20
CA ILE A 48 3.51 3.83 6.23
C ILE A 48 3.37 3.34 7.67
N GLU A 49 3.96 4.10 8.61
CA GLU A 49 3.91 3.83 10.04
C GLU A 49 3.89 5.14 10.83
N GLN A 50 3.16 5.12 11.92
CA GLN A 50 3.17 6.18 12.94
C GLN A 50 2.83 5.56 14.28
N CYS A 51 3.82 5.44 15.15
CA CYS A 51 3.64 4.83 16.46
C CYS A 51 4.60 5.39 17.52
N TYR A 52 4.38 5.01 18.79
CA TYR A 52 5.37 5.24 19.83
C TYR A 52 6.67 4.51 19.51
N LYS A 53 7.77 5.20 19.74
CA LYS A 53 9.11 4.62 19.63
C LYS A 53 9.32 3.61 20.76
N ARG A 54 9.20 2.34 20.42
CA ARG A 54 9.48 1.24 21.36
C ARG A 54 10.93 0.79 21.30
N ASP A 55 11.60 1.08 20.17
CA ASP A 55 12.98 0.73 19.89
C ASP A 55 13.57 1.76 18.91
N ASN A 56 14.83 1.61 18.53
CA ASN A 56 15.42 2.46 17.49
C ASN A 56 14.73 2.22 16.14
N LEU A 57 14.52 3.30 15.40
CA LEU A 57 14.20 3.22 13.99
C LEU A 57 15.51 3.08 13.21
N TYR A 58 15.60 2.05 12.38
CA TYR A 58 16.77 1.79 11.55
C TYR A 58 16.42 2.00 10.08
N PHE A 59 17.37 2.47 9.30
CA PHE A 59 17.30 2.45 7.84
C PHE A 59 18.49 1.71 7.26
N LEU A 60 18.26 1.03 6.13
CA LEU A 60 19.32 0.34 5.40
C LEU A 60 19.94 1.32 4.42
N SER A 61 21.21 1.66 4.64
CA SER A 61 21.96 2.54 3.75
C SER A 61 22.37 1.82 2.45
N PRO A 62 22.73 2.56 1.39
CA PRO A 62 23.11 1.97 0.09
C PRO A 62 24.31 1.03 0.15
N ASP A 63 25.18 1.16 1.15
CA ASP A 63 26.32 0.28 1.40
C ASP A 63 25.94 -1.05 2.10
N GLY A 64 24.63 -1.26 2.37
CA GLY A 64 24.10 -2.47 3.00
C GLY A 64 24.18 -2.49 4.51
N ASN A 65 24.53 -1.37 5.15
CA ASN A 65 24.63 -1.28 6.60
C ASN A 65 23.35 -0.66 7.22
N TRP A 66 22.89 -1.22 8.34
CA TRP A 66 21.83 -0.65 9.13
C TRP A 66 22.34 0.51 9.98
N GLN A 67 21.71 1.66 9.82
CA GLN A 67 22.01 2.87 10.61
C GLN A 67 20.81 3.25 11.47
N VAL A 68 21.10 3.74 12.68
CA VAL A 68 20.05 4.26 13.57
C VAL A 68 19.66 5.65 13.09
N LEU A 69 18.37 5.84 12.90
CA LEU A 69 17.82 7.14 12.54
C LEU A 69 17.56 7.97 13.81
N THR A 70 18.18 9.14 13.87
CA THR A 70 17.96 10.13 14.93
C THR A 70 17.47 11.44 14.30
N GLY A 71 16.36 11.97 14.83
CA GLY A 71 15.76 13.19 14.30
C GLY A 71 14.96 12.93 13.00
N SER A 72 15.25 13.67 11.96
CA SER A 72 14.56 13.57 10.67
C SER A 72 15.52 13.24 9.54
N ASP A 73 15.12 12.32 8.69
CA ASP A 73 15.80 12.00 7.43
C ASP A 73 14.79 12.00 6.28
N THR A 74 15.24 12.47 5.12
CA THR A 74 14.41 12.51 3.92
C THR A 74 15.18 11.89 2.76
N GLN A 75 14.69 10.75 2.27
CA GLN A 75 15.19 10.09 1.09
C GLN A 75 14.41 10.58 -0.12
N ASN A 76 15.11 11.29 -1.01
CA ASN A 76 14.50 11.87 -2.21
C ASN A 76 14.99 11.16 -3.47
N GLN A 77 14.05 10.89 -4.38
CA GLN A 77 14.30 10.34 -5.72
C GLN A 77 15.07 9.01 -5.74
N THR A 78 14.94 8.23 -4.67
CA THR A 78 15.45 6.87 -4.63
C THR A 78 14.45 5.91 -5.25
N SER A 79 14.91 4.75 -5.69
CA SER A 79 14.04 3.69 -6.23
C SER A 79 13.54 2.72 -5.17
N GLU A 80 14.25 2.57 -4.06
CA GLU A 80 13.89 1.66 -2.97
C GLU A 80 14.47 2.16 -1.64
N VAL A 81 13.71 1.97 -0.55
CA VAL A 81 14.16 2.19 0.83
C VAL A 81 13.71 1.05 1.71
N ARG A 82 14.52 0.74 2.72
CA ARG A 82 14.21 -0.26 3.75
C ARG A 82 14.38 0.34 5.13
N TYR A 83 13.35 0.20 5.96
CA TYR A 83 13.34 0.59 7.36
C TYR A 83 13.01 -0.60 8.24
N PHE A 84 13.42 -0.52 9.49
CA PHE A 84 13.10 -1.54 10.50
C PHE A 84 12.84 -0.87 11.85
N HIS A 85 11.73 -1.26 12.50
CA HIS A 85 11.39 -0.84 13.84
C HIS A 85 10.64 -1.96 14.56
N HIS A 86 11.10 -2.29 15.74
CA HIS A 86 10.42 -3.15 16.72
C HIS A 86 9.71 -4.39 16.09
N HIS A 87 10.49 -5.33 15.57
CA HIS A 87 10.02 -6.57 14.90
C HIS A 87 9.23 -6.37 13.60
N THR A 88 9.32 -5.20 13.00
CA THR A 88 8.62 -4.93 11.74
C THR A 88 9.56 -4.30 10.73
N GLY A 89 9.64 -4.92 9.55
CA GLY A 89 10.35 -4.38 8.39
C GLY A 89 9.39 -3.61 7.49
N TYR A 90 9.91 -2.56 6.84
CA TYR A 90 9.18 -1.76 5.87
C TYR A 90 10.05 -1.62 4.62
N ILE A 91 9.48 -1.94 3.46
CA ILE A 91 10.18 -1.82 2.18
C ILE A 91 9.27 -1.01 1.24
N ALA A 92 9.71 0.17 0.83
CA ALA A 92 8.98 0.96 -0.15
C ALA A 92 9.82 1.11 -1.41
N TRP A 93 9.17 1.05 -2.57
CA TRP A 93 9.82 1.21 -3.87
C TRP A 93 8.90 1.88 -4.88
N ASN A 94 9.49 2.65 -5.78
CA ASN A 94 8.85 3.26 -6.95
C ASN A 94 9.95 3.81 -7.85
N GLU A 95 9.62 4.28 -9.05
CA GLU A 95 10.60 4.96 -9.92
C GLU A 95 11.21 6.20 -9.26
N LYS A 96 10.40 6.93 -8.51
CA LYS A 96 10.79 8.14 -7.76
C LYS A 96 10.12 8.15 -6.40
N LEU A 97 10.80 7.63 -5.41
CA LEU A 97 10.35 7.70 -4.02
C LEU A 97 10.81 9.00 -3.36
N ASN A 98 9.89 9.60 -2.60
CA ASN A 98 10.24 10.59 -1.60
C ASN A 98 9.67 10.11 -0.25
N VAL A 99 10.56 9.75 0.65
CA VAL A 99 10.21 9.23 1.98
C VAL A 99 10.78 10.12 3.04
N THR A 100 9.97 10.49 4.01
CA THR A 100 10.43 11.13 5.24
C THR A 100 10.25 10.17 6.40
N ALA A 101 11.34 9.96 7.13
CA ALA A 101 11.39 9.21 8.36
C ALA A 101 11.75 10.15 9.51
N THR A 102 11.00 10.12 10.60
CA THR A 102 11.28 10.97 11.77
C THR A 102 11.25 10.18 13.05
N THR A 103 12.09 10.60 13.99
CA THR A 103 12.05 10.21 15.39
C THR A 103 12.04 11.48 16.21
N GLU A 104 10.95 11.78 16.87
CA GLU A 104 10.78 13.04 17.60
C GLU A 104 9.97 12.87 18.87
N LYS A 105 10.24 13.74 19.87
CA LYS A 105 9.39 13.86 21.04
C LYS A 105 8.20 14.75 20.70
N ARG A 106 7.00 14.22 20.89
CA ARG A 106 5.73 14.96 20.76
C ARG A 106 5.08 15.16 22.11
N THR A 107 4.44 16.31 22.29
CA THR A 107 3.65 16.65 23.47
C THR A 107 2.28 17.11 23.03
N GLY A 108 1.25 16.69 23.72
CA GLY A 108 -0.14 17.05 23.46
C GLY A 108 -1.02 16.80 24.66
N GLN A 109 -2.30 17.07 24.54
CA GLN A 109 -3.31 16.80 25.55
C GLN A 109 -4.43 15.96 24.96
N TRP A 110 -4.86 14.92 25.66
CA TRP A 110 -6.03 14.13 25.23
C TRP A 110 -7.30 14.96 25.20
N HIS A 111 -7.36 16.01 26.02
CA HIS A 111 -8.48 16.97 26.03
C HIS A 111 -8.71 17.63 24.67
N ASP A 112 -7.67 17.87 23.87
CA ASP A 112 -7.78 18.50 22.54
C ASP A 112 -8.47 17.58 21.52
N ILE A 113 -8.45 16.27 21.79
CA ILE A 113 -9.11 15.26 20.97
C ILE A 113 -10.51 14.97 21.50
N MET A 114 -10.63 14.85 22.83
CA MET A 114 -11.90 14.53 23.49
C MET A 114 -11.99 15.28 24.82
N GLN A 115 -12.89 16.23 24.92
CA GLN A 115 -13.02 17.20 26.02
C GLN A 115 -13.29 16.57 27.39
N MET A 116 -13.67 15.30 27.47
CA MET A 116 -13.87 14.58 28.73
C MET A 116 -12.58 14.22 29.45
N TYR A 117 -11.42 14.26 28.77
CA TYR A 117 -10.13 14.00 29.40
C TYR A 117 -9.57 15.24 30.11
N PRO A 118 -8.71 15.05 31.13
CA PRO A 118 -8.01 16.17 31.80
C PRO A 118 -7.12 16.95 30.83
N ARG A 119 -6.92 18.23 31.15
CA ARG A 119 -5.97 19.11 30.41
C ARG A 119 -4.55 18.89 30.91
N GLU A 120 -4.08 17.66 30.85
CA GLU A 120 -2.74 17.30 31.25
C GLU A 120 -1.86 17.05 30.02
N ASN A 121 -0.63 17.57 30.07
CA ASN A 121 0.33 17.32 29.01
C ASN A 121 0.83 15.88 29.11
N VAL A 122 0.70 15.16 27.99
CA VAL A 122 1.35 13.86 27.79
C VAL A 122 2.44 14.00 26.74
N SER A 123 3.58 13.38 26.98
CA SER A 123 4.71 13.41 26.04
C SER A 123 5.17 12.00 25.75
N GLY A 124 5.62 11.77 24.51
CA GLY A 124 6.20 10.51 24.09
C GLY A 124 7.13 10.68 22.91
N GLU A 125 8.10 9.80 22.79
CA GLU A 125 8.86 9.69 21.54
C GLU A 125 8.03 8.90 20.53
N VAL A 126 7.92 9.43 19.30
CA VAL A 126 7.19 8.83 18.21
C VAL A 126 8.11 8.65 17.01
N ILE A 127 7.84 7.61 16.24
CA ILE A 127 8.39 7.46 14.90
C ILE A 127 7.30 7.74 13.88
N GLN A 128 7.70 8.23 12.72
CA GLN A 128 6.82 8.39 11.57
C GLN A 128 7.59 8.06 10.30
N LEU A 129 6.98 7.22 9.44
CA LEU A 129 7.43 6.94 8.08
C LEU A 129 6.34 7.40 7.13
N CYS A 130 6.66 8.32 6.23
CA CYS A 130 5.70 8.88 5.28
C CYS A 130 6.25 8.88 3.87
N LEU A 131 5.42 8.48 2.92
CA LEU A 131 5.62 8.71 1.48
C LEU A 131 5.06 10.09 1.14
N ASN A 132 5.88 10.95 0.53
CA ASN A 132 5.51 12.31 0.16
C ASN A 132 5.07 12.36 -1.30
N HIS A 133 3.88 12.90 -1.55
CA HIS A 133 3.31 13.05 -2.90
C HIS A 133 3.38 14.49 -3.41
N GLY A 134 3.97 15.39 -2.62
CA GLY A 134 4.04 16.83 -2.93
C GLY A 134 2.73 17.57 -2.65
N THR A 135 2.66 18.81 -3.12
CA THR A 135 1.46 19.64 -3.08
C THR A 135 0.65 19.44 -4.35
N ALA A 136 -0.68 19.41 -4.23
CA ALA A 136 -1.61 19.22 -5.34
C ALA A 136 -1.21 18.06 -6.29
N PRO A 137 -0.94 16.84 -5.77
CA PRO A 137 -0.54 15.73 -6.61
C PRO A 137 -1.61 15.42 -7.66
N LYS A 138 -1.16 15.02 -8.85
CA LYS A 138 -2.02 14.57 -9.93
C LYS A 138 -1.64 13.13 -10.29
N ASN A 139 -2.53 12.19 -10.00
CA ASN A 139 -2.37 10.76 -10.30
C ASN A 139 -1.10 10.13 -9.66
N ALA A 140 -0.71 10.54 -8.45
CA ALA A 140 0.41 9.92 -7.77
C ALA A 140 0.07 8.49 -7.32
N SER A 141 1.12 7.68 -7.14
CA SER A 141 1.00 6.28 -6.72
C SER A 141 2.09 5.92 -5.73
N TYR A 142 1.88 4.82 -5.00
CA TYR A 142 2.87 4.22 -4.12
C TYR A 142 2.71 2.72 -4.03
N GLN A 143 3.77 2.07 -3.59
CA GLN A 143 3.77 0.67 -3.20
C GLN A 143 4.79 0.43 -2.10
N TYR A 144 4.39 -0.34 -1.09
CA TYR A 144 5.28 -0.75 0.00
C TYR A 144 4.83 -2.06 0.62
N LEU A 145 5.77 -2.71 1.31
CA LEU A 145 5.56 -3.91 2.12
C LEU A 145 5.70 -3.59 3.59
N ILE A 146 4.89 -4.26 4.38
CA ILE A 146 5.08 -4.42 5.82
C ILE A 146 5.45 -5.88 6.03
N LEU A 147 6.54 -6.13 6.75
CA LEU A 147 7.02 -7.45 7.14
C LEU A 147 6.84 -7.60 8.65
N PRO A 148 5.69 -8.11 9.13
CA PRO A 148 5.47 -8.33 10.55
C PRO A 148 6.37 -9.45 11.07
N ASP A 149 6.70 -9.40 12.36
CA ASP A 149 7.49 -10.40 13.06
C ASP A 149 8.80 -10.77 12.34
N SER A 150 9.46 -9.75 11.80
CA SER A 150 10.74 -9.88 11.09
C SER A 150 11.89 -9.30 11.91
N ASP A 151 13.09 -9.59 11.49
CA ASP A 151 14.32 -8.96 11.96
C ASP A 151 14.99 -8.10 10.86
N ARG A 152 16.07 -7.41 11.22
CA ARG A 152 16.83 -6.56 10.27
C ARG A 152 17.44 -7.38 9.13
N ARG A 153 17.90 -8.62 9.38
CA ARG A 153 18.48 -9.49 8.37
C ARG A 153 17.40 -9.94 7.38
N GLN A 154 16.27 -10.41 7.88
CA GLN A 154 15.13 -10.82 7.06
C GLN A 154 14.63 -9.63 6.20
N THR A 155 14.52 -8.44 6.81
CA THR A 155 14.12 -7.22 6.09
C THR A 155 15.14 -6.85 5.01
N ALA A 156 16.45 -6.94 5.30
CA ALA A 156 17.51 -6.62 4.33
C ALA A 156 17.56 -7.62 3.17
N LEU A 157 17.30 -8.90 3.43
CA LEU A 157 17.40 -9.97 2.45
C LEU A 157 16.08 -10.29 1.73
N PHE A 158 14.99 -9.66 2.11
CA PHE A 158 13.69 -9.91 1.47
C PHE A 158 13.75 -9.65 -0.04
N ASP A 159 13.43 -10.67 -0.83
CA ASP A 159 13.38 -10.56 -2.29
C ASP A 159 12.06 -9.91 -2.75
N ARG A 160 12.07 -8.60 -2.84
CA ARG A 160 10.95 -7.85 -3.38
C ARG A 160 10.62 -8.19 -4.84
N HIS A 161 11.60 -8.65 -5.62
CA HIS A 161 11.41 -8.95 -7.05
C HIS A 161 10.58 -10.21 -7.29
N SER A 162 10.38 -11.03 -6.24
CA SER A 162 9.43 -12.14 -6.27
C SER A 162 7.98 -11.66 -6.39
N ILE A 163 7.71 -10.38 -6.09
CA ILE A 163 6.40 -9.74 -6.18
C ILE A 163 6.40 -8.81 -7.39
N ARG A 164 5.54 -9.08 -8.36
CA ARG A 164 5.43 -8.28 -9.59
C ARG A 164 4.15 -7.46 -9.58
N VAL A 165 4.26 -6.16 -9.36
CA VAL A 165 3.15 -5.23 -9.54
C VAL A 165 2.99 -4.98 -11.03
N LEU A 166 1.92 -5.54 -11.62
CA LEU A 166 1.62 -5.43 -13.06
C LEU A 166 0.95 -4.10 -13.37
N HIS A 167 0.02 -3.68 -12.51
CA HIS A 167 -0.69 -2.42 -12.60
C HIS A 167 -0.89 -1.81 -11.21
N ASN A 168 -0.74 -0.50 -11.12
CA ASN A 168 -1.09 0.27 -9.93
C ASN A 168 -1.56 1.66 -10.37
N ASP A 169 -2.76 1.70 -10.91
CA ASP A 169 -3.40 2.93 -11.41
C ASP A 169 -4.82 3.10 -10.83
N ARG A 170 -5.46 4.20 -11.18
CA ARG A 170 -6.79 4.58 -10.65
C ARG A 170 -7.89 3.55 -10.94
N SER A 171 -7.76 2.76 -11.97
CA SER A 171 -8.79 1.83 -12.43
C SER A 171 -8.48 0.37 -12.13
N LEU A 172 -7.20 0.03 -12.10
CA LEU A 172 -6.70 -1.32 -11.96
C LEU A 172 -5.49 -1.36 -11.02
N GLN A 173 -5.56 -2.22 -10.02
CA GLN A 173 -4.41 -2.63 -9.21
C GLN A 173 -4.27 -4.14 -9.34
N ALA A 174 -3.13 -4.60 -9.85
CA ALA A 174 -2.87 -6.01 -10.11
C ALA A 174 -1.44 -6.38 -9.75
N VAL A 175 -1.29 -7.50 -9.05
CA VAL A 175 0.00 -8.01 -8.58
C VAL A 175 0.06 -9.52 -8.74
N VAL A 176 1.21 -10.04 -9.14
CA VAL A 176 1.52 -11.46 -9.14
C VAL A 176 2.52 -11.75 -8.04
N LEU A 177 2.18 -12.67 -7.15
CA LEU A 177 3.02 -13.16 -6.07
C LEU A 177 3.97 -14.25 -6.56
N GLU A 178 4.97 -14.61 -5.74
CA GLU A 178 5.98 -15.62 -6.09
C GLU A 178 5.43 -16.98 -6.51
N ASN A 179 4.27 -17.36 -5.95
CA ASN A 179 3.56 -18.61 -6.29
C ASN A 179 2.73 -18.53 -7.58
N GLY A 180 2.86 -17.44 -8.34
CA GLY A 180 2.12 -17.19 -9.58
C GLY A 180 0.68 -16.73 -9.39
N THR A 181 0.19 -16.60 -8.15
CA THR A 181 -1.17 -16.09 -7.90
C THR A 181 -1.24 -14.60 -8.23
N CYS A 182 -2.16 -14.24 -9.11
CA CYS A 182 -2.50 -12.85 -9.41
C CYS A 182 -3.67 -12.39 -8.54
N TRP A 183 -3.46 -11.32 -7.79
CA TRP A 183 -4.51 -10.56 -7.13
C TRP A 183 -4.78 -9.29 -7.90
N MET A 184 -6.05 -9.00 -8.12
CA MET A 184 -6.45 -7.85 -8.91
C MET A 184 -7.69 -7.20 -8.31
N ALA A 185 -7.70 -5.87 -8.28
CA ALA A 185 -8.86 -5.05 -7.97
C ALA A 185 -9.11 -4.09 -9.14
N THR A 186 -10.31 -4.13 -9.71
CA THR A 186 -10.67 -3.26 -10.82
C THR A 186 -12.02 -2.58 -10.59
N SER A 187 -12.11 -1.31 -11.02
CA SER A 187 -13.34 -0.51 -10.95
C SER A 187 -14.09 -0.41 -12.28
N ARG A 188 -13.54 -1.00 -13.35
CA ARG A 188 -14.09 -1.05 -14.71
C ARG A 188 -13.55 -2.26 -15.44
N PRO A 189 -14.13 -2.68 -16.58
CA PRO A 189 -13.53 -3.70 -17.42
C PRO A 189 -12.06 -3.41 -17.71
N ALA A 190 -11.23 -4.45 -17.70
CA ALA A 190 -9.78 -4.32 -17.83
C ALA A 190 -9.18 -5.56 -18.48
N THR A 191 -8.08 -5.36 -19.18
CA THR A 191 -7.26 -6.44 -19.73
C THR A 191 -5.86 -6.33 -19.18
N LEU A 192 -5.31 -7.45 -18.75
CA LEU A 192 -3.91 -7.53 -18.31
C LEU A 192 -3.23 -8.76 -18.88
N LYS A 193 -1.91 -8.70 -18.93
CA LYS A 193 -1.05 -9.79 -19.38
C LYS A 193 -0.29 -10.33 -18.18
N LEU A 194 -0.43 -11.62 -17.92
CA LEU A 194 0.32 -12.30 -16.88
C LEU A 194 1.78 -12.55 -17.30
N PRO A 195 2.69 -12.87 -16.36
CA PRO A 195 4.10 -13.10 -16.68
C PRO A 195 4.39 -14.24 -17.65
N ASP A 196 3.47 -15.20 -17.78
CA ASP A 196 3.52 -16.31 -18.73
C ASP A 196 2.85 -16.00 -20.10
N GLU A 197 2.64 -14.71 -20.40
CA GLU A 197 2.01 -14.20 -21.61
C GLU A 197 0.48 -14.43 -21.69
N THR A 198 -0.14 -15.10 -20.70
CA THR A 198 -1.58 -15.33 -20.67
C THR A 198 -2.32 -14.00 -20.53
N ILE A 199 -3.28 -13.79 -21.43
CA ILE A 199 -4.17 -12.61 -21.37
C ILE A 199 -5.34 -12.90 -20.44
N VAL A 200 -5.58 -11.99 -19.52
CA VAL A 200 -6.76 -11.98 -18.64
C VAL A 200 -7.60 -10.77 -18.99
N GLU A 201 -8.85 -11.03 -19.39
CA GLU A 201 -9.81 -9.99 -19.72
C GLU A 201 -10.97 -10.05 -18.71
N VAL A 202 -11.13 -8.99 -17.96
CA VAL A 202 -12.14 -8.85 -16.91
C VAL A 202 -13.25 -7.96 -17.43
N LEU A 203 -14.47 -8.47 -17.52
CA LEU A 203 -15.63 -7.75 -18.03
C LEU A 203 -16.44 -7.13 -16.88
N THR A 204 -16.38 -7.71 -15.70
CA THR A 204 -17.11 -7.23 -14.51
C THR A 204 -16.15 -6.64 -13.47
N PRO A 205 -16.39 -5.41 -12.96
CA PRO A 205 -15.59 -4.84 -11.87
C PRO A 205 -15.64 -5.69 -10.60
N GLY A 206 -14.55 -5.67 -9.82
CA GLY A 206 -14.48 -6.42 -8.56
C GLY A 206 -13.06 -6.72 -8.11
N ILE A 207 -12.95 -7.63 -7.15
CA ILE A 207 -11.69 -8.16 -6.65
C ILE A 207 -11.58 -9.60 -7.12
N TYR A 208 -10.43 -9.95 -7.70
CA TYR A 208 -10.15 -11.26 -8.25
C TYR A 208 -8.90 -11.87 -7.64
N LYS A 209 -8.96 -13.17 -7.40
CA LYS A 209 -7.80 -14.02 -7.14
C LYS A 209 -7.72 -15.03 -8.28
N ILE A 210 -6.66 -14.98 -9.07
CA ILE A 210 -6.41 -15.86 -10.20
C ILE A 210 -5.15 -16.66 -9.89
N ALA A 211 -5.28 -17.97 -9.74
CA ALA A 211 -4.18 -18.83 -9.35
C ALA A 211 -3.90 -19.89 -10.40
N PRO A 212 -2.62 -20.19 -10.70
CA PRO A 212 -2.26 -21.29 -11.59
C PRO A 212 -2.68 -22.63 -10.97
N SER A 213 -3.20 -23.52 -11.79
CA SER A 213 -3.57 -24.88 -11.42
C SER A 213 -2.53 -25.88 -11.90
N LYS A 214 -2.47 -27.05 -11.25
CA LYS A 214 -1.53 -28.13 -11.59
C LYS A 214 -1.62 -28.62 -13.05
N ASN A 215 -2.74 -28.37 -13.73
CA ASN A 215 -2.98 -28.80 -15.10
C ASN A 215 -2.62 -27.73 -16.16
N GLY A 216 -1.85 -26.70 -15.81
CA GLY A 216 -1.52 -25.59 -16.72
C GLY A 216 -2.69 -24.64 -17.01
N ASN A 217 -3.81 -24.80 -16.30
CA ASN A 217 -4.95 -23.90 -16.34
C ASN A 217 -4.91 -22.93 -15.17
N TYR A 218 -5.85 -21.99 -15.16
CA TYR A 218 -6.07 -21.07 -14.03
C TYR A 218 -7.38 -21.37 -13.33
N THR A 219 -7.40 -21.17 -12.02
CA THR A 219 -8.61 -21.05 -11.20
C THR A 219 -8.82 -19.60 -10.87
N ALA A 220 -10.07 -19.16 -10.75
CA ALA A 220 -10.40 -17.80 -10.38
C ALA A 220 -11.48 -17.76 -9.30
N LEU A 221 -11.32 -16.83 -8.37
CA LEU A 221 -12.33 -16.43 -7.40
C LEU A 221 -12.60 -14.94 -7.61
N TRP A 222 -13.81 -14.51 -7.31
CA TRP A 222 -14.23 -13.13 -7.43
C TRP A 222 -15.14 -12.73 -6.28
N THR A 223 -15.10 -11.45 -5.95
CA THR A 223 -16.07 -10.82 -5.05
C THR A 223 -16.40 -9.40 -5.50
N SER A 224 -17.64 -9.00 -5.27
CA SER A 224 -18.15 -7.64 -5.52
C SER A 224 -18.28 -6.85 -4.23
N PRO A 225 -17.28 -6.05 -3.83
CA PRO A 225 -17.37 -5.23 -2.62
C PRO A 225 -18.55 -4.26 -2.63
N SER A 226 -19.01 -3.84 -3.81
CA SER A 226 -20.17 -2.98 -3.99
C SER A 226 -21.51 -3.73 -3.98
N ARG A 227 -21.47 -5.07 -4.07
CA ARG A 227 -22.65 -5.94 -4.22
C ARG A 227 -23.59 -5.57 -5.40
N GLN A 228 -23.05 -4.87 -6.40
CA GLN A 228 -23.82 -4.41 -7.56
C GLN A 228 -24.01 -5.50 -8.62
N HIS A 229 -23.18 -6.53 -8.58
CA HIS A 229 -23.19 -7.62 -9.55
C HIS A 229 -23.38 -8.96 -8.82
N PRO A 230 -24.32 -9.82 -9.26
CA PRO A 230 -24.52 -11.15 -8.67
C PRO A 230 -23.47 -12.15 -9.15
N GLN A 231 -22.84 -11.89 -10.29
CA GLN A 231 -21.83 -12.73 -10.93
C GLN A 231 -20.84 -11.87 -11.72
N ALA A 232 -19.68 -12.44 -12.00
CA ALA A 232 -18.67 -11.82 -12.84
C ALA A 232 -18.35 -12.68 -14.06
N GLU A 233 -18.01 -12.00 -15.15
CA GLU A 233 -17.50 -12.61 -16.37
C GLU A 233 -16.01 -12.27 -16.52
N LEU A 234 -15.23 -13.29 -16.79
CA LEU A 234 -13.77 -13.25 -16.90
C LEU A 234 -13.32 -14.20 -18.00
N HIS A 235 -12.40 -13.75 -18.85
CA HIS A 235 -11.71 -14.58 -19.82
C HIS A 235 -10.25 -14.77 -19.40
N ILE A 236 -9.76 -16.01 -19.43
CA ILE A 236 -8.34 -16.33 -19.22
C ILE A 236 -7.86 -17.10 -20.43
N GLY A 237 -7.04 -16.47 -21.28
CA GLY A 237 -6.71 -16.98 -22.60
C GLY A 237 -7.97 -17.17 -23.45
N LYS A 238 -8.23 -18.41 -23.85
CA LYS A 238 -9.43 -18.75 -24.66
C LYS A 238 -10.63 -19.21 -23.81
N LYS A 239 -10.48 -19.27 -22.49
CA LYS A 239 -11.50 -19.81 -21.59
C LYS A 239 -12.32 -18.70 -20.97
N GLN A 240 -13.64 -18.75 -21.18
CA GLN A 240 -14.62 -17.91 -20.47
C GLN A 240 -14.99 -18.56 -19.12
N LEU A 241 -15.08 -17.76 -18.11
CA LEU A 241 -15.48 -18.15 -16.76
C LEU A 241 -16.60 -17.22 -16.28
N ILE A 242 -17.64 -17.82 -15.71
CA ILE A 242 -18.68 -17.09 -14.97
C ILE A 242 -18.48 -17.41 -13.50
N LEU A 243 -18.24 -16.40 -12.69
CA LEU A 243 -17.95 -16.53 -11.26
C LEU A 243 -19.11 -15.98 -10.45
N THR A 244 -19.53 -16.70 -9.44
CA THR A 244 -20.47 -16.21 -8.43
C THR A 244 -19.72 -15.59 -7.28
N ASP A 245 -20.36 -14.63 -6.55
CA ASP A 245 -19.75 -14.01 -5.38
C ASP A 245 -19.40 -15.08 -4.34
N THR A 246 -18.21 -14.98 -3.76
CA THR A 246 -17.70 -15.93 -2.76
C THR A 246 -18.06 -15.54 -1.32
N TYR A 247 -18.93 -14.53 -1.12
CA TYR A 247 -19.44 -14.11 0.17
C TYR A 247 -20.95 -14.37 0.32
#